data_eefe5b656fa2e7cc7eb2b035ae8db76c
#
_entry.id   eefe5b656fa2e7cc7eb2b035ae8db76c
#
_cell.length_a   1.000
_cell.length_b   1.000
_cell.length_c   1.000
_cell.angle_alpha   90.00
_cell.angle_beta   90.00
_cell.angle_gamma   90.00
#
_symmetry.space_group_name_H-M   'P 1'
#
loop_
_entity.id
_entity.type
_entity.pdbx_description
1 polymer ?
#
loop_
_entity_poly.entity_id
_entity_poly.type
_entity_poly.pdbx_seq_one_letter_code
_entity_poly.pdbx_strand_id
1 'polypeptide(L)' 'MPGGMKLAYHADTDSIYVEFTERPSVESTEIAAGVVVDFDGQGRVVGIDIDNARNKVDLDRVVVSAVPGFIEVA' A
#
# COMPACT_ATOMS: atom_id res chain seq x y z
N MET A 1 2.60 -14.52 15.37
CA MET A 1 3.23 -14.50 14.05
C MET A 1 3.25 -13.09 13.53
N PRO A 2 4.40 -12.57 13.19
CA PRO A 2 4.45 -11.24 12.62
C PRO A 2 3.70 -11.21 11.30
N GLY A 3 3.11 -10.09 11.02
CA GLY A 3 2.47 -9.86 9.76
C GLY A 3 3.48 -9.58 8.66
N GLY A 4 3.00 -9.22 7.52
CA GLY A 4 3.81 -8.82 6.40
C GLY A 4 3.24 -7.58 5.77
N MET A 5 3.97 -7.01 4.83
CA MET A 5 3.40 -5.99 3.99
C MET A 5 2.68 -6.65 2.82
N LYS A 6 1.66 -5.96 2.30
CA LYS A 6 0.88 -6.43 1.17
C LYS A 6 0.76 -5.32 0.14
N LEU A 7 0.76 -5.70 -1.12
CA LEU A 7 0.42 -4.81 -2.22
C LEU A 7 -0.73 -5.45 -2.97
N ALA A 8 -1.84 -4.74 -3.09
CA ALA A 8 -3.03 -5.24 -3.77
C ALA A 8 -3.52 -4.24 -4.80
N TYR A 9 -3.83 -4.71 -6.00
CA TYR A 9 -4.47 -3.91 -7.02
C TYR A 9 -5.93 -4.35 -7.15
N HIS A 10 -6.82 -3.36 -7.11
CA HIS A 10 -8.25 -3.58 -7.25
C HIS A 10 -8.70 -3.05 -8.61
N ALA A 11 -8.93 -3.98 -9.54
CA ALA A 11 -9.22 -3.61 -10.93
C ALA A 11 -10.58 -2.89 -11.07
N ASP A 12 -11.53 -3.20 -10.22
CA ASP A 12 -12.88 -2.61 -10.28
C ASP A 12 -12.85 -1.12 -9.93
N THR A 13 -11.93 -0.68 -9.11
CA THR A 13 -11.80 0.73 -8.72
C THR A 13 -10.53 1.37 -9.25
N ASP A 14 -9.68 0.62 -9.94
CA ASP A 14 -8.37 1.07 -10.41
C ASP A 14 -7.57 1.69 -9.28
N SER A 15 -7.47 0.98 -8.17
CA SER A 15 -6.74 1.46 -6.99
C SER A 15 -5.72 0.44 -6.52
N ILE A 16 -4.63 0.96 -5.95
CA ILE A 16 -3.62 0.15 -5.28
C ILE A 16 -3.67 0.48 -3.80
N TYR A 17 -3.60 -0.54 -2.97
CA TYR A 17 -3.36 -0.35 -1.55
C TYR A 17 -2.06 -1.08 -1.18
N VAL A 18 -1.13 -0.35 -0.56
CA VAL A 18 0.07 -0.93 0.00
C VAL A 18 -0.07 -0.89 1.51
N GLU A 19 -0.15 -2.06 2.12
CA GLU A 19 -0.22 -2.21 3.56
C GLU A 19 1.20 -2.52 4.06
N PHE A 20 1.80 -1.60 4.79
CA PHE A 20 3.16 -1.78 5.28
C PHE A 20 3.25 -2.63 6.52
N THR A 21 2.16 -2.70 7.28
CA THR A 21 2.13 -3.37 8.57
C THR A 21 0.68 -3.70 8.91
N GLU A 22 0.48 -4.59 9.87
CA GLU A 22 -0.86 -4.95 10.34
C GLU A 22 -1.37 -4.06 11.47
N ARG A 23 -0.62 -3.02 11.85
CA ARG A 23 -1.11 -2.08 12.86
C ARG A 23 -2.37 -1.39 12.34
N PRO A 24 -3.36 -1.13 13.22
CA PRO A 24 -4.59 -0.48 12.76
C PRO A 24 -4.35 0.98 12.37
N SER A 25 -5.03 1.40 11.31
CA SER A 25 -5.05 2.80 10.90
C SER A 25 -6.07 3.55 11.75
N VAL A 26 -5.70 4.71 12.27
CA VAL A 26 -6.60 5.57 13.04
C VAL A 26 -6.78 6.93 12.39
N GLU A 27 -5.94 7.28 11.42
CA GLU A 27 -5.97 8.59 10.77
C GLU A 27 -5.48 8.46 9.34
N SER A 28 -6.06 9.24 8.44
CA SER A 28 -5.67 9.23 7.02
C SER A 28 -5.50 10.67 6.55
N THR A 29 -4.52 10.88 5.68
CA THR A 29 -4.22 12.19 5.12
C THR A 29 -4.01 12.05 3.63
N GLU A 30 -4.73 12.85 2.85
CA GLU A 30 -4.51 12.92 1.40
C GLU A 30 -3.28 13.80 1.16
N ILE A 31 -2.25 13.22 0.54
CA ILE A 31 -0.98 13.93 0.31
C ILE A 31 -0.85 14.44 -1.12
N ALA A 32 -1.66 13.92 -2.01
CA ALA A 32 -1.76 14.34 -3.41
C ALA A 32 -3.13 13.89 -3.89
N ALA A 33 -3.56 14.37 -5.04
CA ALA A 33 -4.87 13.99 -5.57
C ALA A 33 -4.97 12.47 -5.72
N GLY A 34 -5.87 11.84 -4.98
CA GLY A 34 -6.08 10.40 -5.01
C GLY A 34 -4.97 9.59 -4.36
N VAL A 35 -4.10 10.20 -3.55
CA VAL A 35 -3.05 9.48 -2.82
C VAL A 35 -3.24 9.77 -1.33
N VAL A 36 -3.63 8.74 -0.57
CA VAL A 36 -3.95 8.86 0.83
C VAL A 36 -3.01 8.00 1.64
N VAL A 37 -2.41 8.58 2.68
CA VAL A 37 -1.53 7.86 3.60
C VAL A 37 -2.28 7.62 4.89
N ASP A 38 -2.23 6.37 5.37
CA ASP A 38 -2.85 5.95 6.62
C ASP A 38 -1.80 5.88 7.73
N PHE A 39 -2.18 6.35 8.90
CA PHE A 39 -1.29 6.42 10.07
C PHE A 39 -1.90 5.68 11.25
N ASP A 40 -1.04 5.12 12.10
CA ASP A 40 -1.48 4.53 13.37
C ASP A 40 -1.63 5.58 14.46
N GLY A 41 -1.99 5.16 15.68
CA GLY A 41 -2.22 6.06 16.79
C GLY A 41 -0.98 6.81 17.26
N GLN A 42 0.20 6.43 16.80
CA GLN A 42 1.46 7.08 17.14
C GLN A 42 2.01 7.92 15.98
N GLY A 43 1.22 8.09 14.93
CA GLY A 43 1.64 8.89 13.79
C GLY A 43 2.59 8.19 12.83
N ARG A 44 2.72 6.86 12.92
CA ARG A 44 3.55 6.09 11.99
C ARG A 44 2.73 5.66 10.80
N VAL A 45 3.35 5.62 9.63
CA VAL A 45 2.67 5.20 8.40
C VAL A 45 2.35 3.70 8.47
N VAL A 46 1.12 3.34 8.15
CA VAL A 46 0.71 1.94 8.07
C VAL A 46 0.33 1.51 6.66
N GLY A 47 -0.03 2.43 5.79
CA GLY A 47 -0.37 2.08 4.41
C GLY A 47 -0.55 3.28 3.52
N ILE A 48 -0.66 3.03 2.22
CA ILE A 48 -0.93 4.04 1.21
C ILE A 48 -1.99 3.53 0.25
N ASP A 49 -2.99 4.36 -0.04
CA ASP A 49 -4.03 4.09 -1.02
C ASP A 49 -3.81 5.01 -2.22
N ILE A 50 -3.74 4.43 -3.40
CA ILE A 50 -3.52 5.19 -4.63
C ILE A 50 -4.70 4.94 -5.57
N ASP A 51 -5.52 5.96 -5.78
CA ASP A 51 -6.64 5.92 -6.73
C ASP A 51 -6.16 6.29 -8.12
N ASN A 52 -6.92 5.88 -9.13
CA ASN A 52 -6.57 6.14 -10.53
C ASN A 52 -5.15 5.64 -10.82
N ALA A 53 -4.88 4.41 -10.38
CA ALA A 53 -3.53 3.89 -10.28
C ALA A 53 -2.84 3.76 -11.64
N ARG A 54 -3.58 3.42 -12.70
CA ARG A 54 -3.00 3.25 -14.03
C ARG A 54 -2.36 4.52 -14.56
N ASN A 55 -2.84 5.67 -14.10
CA ASN A 55 -2.31 6.97 -14.51
C ASN A 55 -1.19 7.47 -13.60
N LYS A 56 -0.91 6.76 -12.50
CA LYS A 56 0.06 7.22 -11.51
C LYS A 56 1.27 6.30 -11.38
N VAL A 57 1.07 5.00 -11.60
CA VAL A 57 2.13 4.01 -11.44
C VAL A 57 2.15 3.08 -12.64
N ASP A 58 3.29 2.48 -12.89
CA ASP A 58 3.44 1.52 -13.97
C ASP A 58 3.06 0.13 -13.43
N LEU A 59 1.91 -0.37 -13.88
CA LEU A 59 1.38 -1.66 -13.43
C LEU A 59 1.82 -2.83 -14.30
N ASP A 60 2.63 -2.58 -15.34
CA ASP A 60 3.07 -3.65 -16.24
C ASP A 60 4.01 -4.61 -15.54
N ARG A 61 4.72 -4.13 -14.52
CA ARG A 61 5.74 -4.93 -13.89
C ARG A 61 6.00 -4.42 -12.46
N VAL A 62 6.15 -5.35 -11.53
CA VAL A 62 6.55 -5.06 -10.15
C VAL A 62 7.84 -5.81 -9.88
N VAL A 63 8.86 -5.09 -9.44
CA VAL A 63 10.16 -5.69 -9.12
C VAL A 63 10.40 -5.55 -7.63
N VAL A 64 10.73 -6.66 -6.98
CA VAL A 64 11.06 -6.72 -5.56
C VAL A 64 12.47 -7.27 -5.46
N SER A 65 13.35 -6.57 -4.75
CA SER A 65 14.75 -6.96 -4.65
C SER A 65 15.20 -7.00 -3.20
N ALA A 66 16.04 -7.98 -2.86
CA ALA A 66 16.77 -8.06 -1.60
C ALA A 66 15.89 -7.95 -0.34
N VAL A 67 14.65 -8.41 -0.43
CA VAL A 67 13.73 -8.42 0.72
C VAL A 67 14.17 -9.51 1.69
N PRO A 68 14.27 -9.20 3.00
CA PRO A 68 14.79 -10.17 3.97
C PRO A 68 13.83 -11.31 4.31
N GLY A 69 12.56 -11.18 3.97
CA GLY A 69 11.55 -12.20 4.24
C GLY A 69 11.15 -12.96 2.98
N PHE A 70 9.98 -13.58 3.04
CA PHE A 70 9.42 -14.29 1.90
C PHE A 70 8.67 -13.35 0.99
N ILE A 71 8.65 -13.66 -0.31
CA ILE A 71 7.81 -12.98 -1.28
C ILE A 71 6.72 -13.98 -1.68
N GLU A 72 5.48 -13.55 -1.55
CA GLU A 72 4.32 -14.37 -1.87
C GLU A 72 3.48 -13.64 -2.90
N VAL A 73 3.11 -14.36 -3.95
CA VAL A 73 2.22 -13.82 -4.99
C VAL A 73 0.89 -14.54 -4.86
N ALA A 74 -0.17 -13.76 -4.59
CA ALA A 74 -1.50 -14.31 -4.38
C ALA A 74 -2.27 -14.41 -5.70
#